data_4e6a15d25995b888075296121326ee82
#
_entry.id   4e6a15d25995b888075296121326ee82
#
_cell.length_a   1.000
_cell.length_b   1.000
_cell.length_c   1.000
_cell.angle_alpha   90.00
_cell.angle_beta   90.00
_cell.angle_gamma   90.00
#
_symmetry.space_group_name_H-M   'P 1'
#
loop_
_entity.id
_entity.type
_entity.pdbx_description
1 polymer ?
#
loop_
_entity_poly.entity_id
_entity_poly.type
_entity_poly.pdbx_seq_one_letter_code
_entity_poly.pdbx_strand_id
1 'polypeptide(L)'
;EALAELPNVTLECRDLEGEPWPWEAERFAGIVVTNYLHRPHFPYYWDSLMPGGVLIMETFTEANMMIWEHPRNPDHYLTEGELIRLAPADARVVAYEEGLTPADTCVARIVLMKHAPAECYAAPLEAGLGL
;
A
#
# COMPACT_ATOMS: atom_id res chain seq x y z
N GLU A 1 -1.86 -12.20 22.15
CA GLU A 1 -1.91 -12.30 20.71
C GLU A 1 -0.79 -13.18 20.17
N ALA A 2 -1.11 -14.02 19.19
CA ALA A 2 -0.14 -14.95 18.60
C ALA A 2 1.09 -14.24 18.01
N LEU A 3 0.90 -13.06 17.39
CA LEU A 3 2.01 -12.32 16.81
C LEU A 3 2.99 -11.77 17.84
N ALA A 4 2.50 -11.42 19.04
CA ALA A 4 3.35 -10.88 20.10
C ALA A 4 4.37 -11.88 20.63
N GLU A 5 4.13 -13.16 20.41
CA GLU A 5 5.01 -14.23 20.87
C GLU A 5 6.15 -14.54 19.90
N LEU A 6 6.13 -13.97 18.69
CA LEU A 6 7.15 -14.22 17.69
C LEU A 6 8.36 -13.31 17.94
N PRO A 7 9.58 -13.87 17.96
CA PRO A 7 10.78 -13.09 18.31
C PRO A 7 11.18 -12.06 17.23
N ASN A 8 10.68 -12.23 16.03
CA ASN A 8 10.98 -11.33 14.90
C ASN A 8 9.85 -10.33 14.62
N VAL A 9 8.88 -10.21 15.53
CA VAL A 9 7.75 -9.30 15.37
C VAL A 9 7.72 -8.30 16.52
N THR A 10 7.57 -7.03 16.16
CA THR A 10 7.36 -5.95 17.12
C THR A 10 5.98 -5.36 16.88
N LEU A 11 5.16 -5.29 17.92
CA LEU A 11 3.84 -4.70 17.86
C LEU A 11 3.88 -3.31 18.47
N GLU A 12 3.32 -2.33 17.74
CA GLU A 12 3.21 -0.96 18.23
C GLU A 12 1.78 -0.46 18.01
N CYS A 13 1.24 0.19 19.02
CA CYS A 13 -0.03 0.89 18.91
C CYS A 13 0.26 2.39 18.91
N ARG A 14 0.01 3.06 17.79
CA ARG A 14 0.32 4.48 17.62
C ARG A 14 -0.81 5.21 16.92
N ASP A 15 -0.98 6.48 17.25
CA ASP A 15 -1.79 7.39 16.46
C ASP A 15 -0.89 8.06 15.41
N LEU A 16 -0.84 7.47 14.22
CA LEU A 16 0.02 7.97 13.15
C LEU A 16 -0.41 9.33 12.59
N GLU A 17 -1.67 9.72 12.81
CA GLU A 17 -2.17 11.02 12.33
C GLU A 17 -2.01 12.13 13.35
N GLY A 18 -1.97 11.77 14.63
CA GLY A 18 -1.83 12.73 15.73
C GLY A 18 -0.39 13.00 16.14
N GLU A 19 0.56 12.25 15.64
CA GLU A 19 1.97 12.35 16.00
C GLU A 19 2.83 12.48 14.74
N PRO A 20 4.05 13.04 14.86
CA PRO A 20 4.99 13.01 13.75
C PRO A 20 5.29 11.58 13.32
N TRP A 21 5.58 11.40 12.02
CA TRP A 21 5.95 10.10 11.48
C TRP A 21 7.16 9.55 12.25
N PRO A 22 7.05 8.35 12.86
CA PRO A 22 8.05 7.92 13.85
C PRO A 22 9.27 7.22 13.25
N TRP A 23 9.25 6.89 11.98
CA TRP A 23 10.33 6.11 11.39
C TRP A 23 11.23 6.96 10.50
N GLU A 24 12.52 6.62 10.52
CA GLU A 24 13.53 7.29 9.73
C GLU A 24 13.48 6.88 8.26
N ALA A 25 14.16 7.65 7.43
CA ALA A 25 14.28 7.36 6.01
C ALA A 25 15.00 6.01 5.79
N GLU A 26 14.60 5.32 4.73
CA GLU A 26 15.23 4.06 4.31
C GLU A 26 15.24 2.97 5.38
N ARG A 27 14.22 2.98 6.25
CA ARG A 27 14.11 2.06 7.38
C ARG A 27 13.65 0.66 6.97
N PHE A 28 12.75 0.56 5.98
CA PHE A 28 12.03 -0.68 5.68
C PHE A 28 12.33 -1.19 4.27
N ALA A 29 12.47 -2.51 4.16
CA ALA A 29 12.52 -3.19 2.87
C ALA A 29 11.14 -3.33 2.22
N GLY A 30 10.09 -3.32 3.03
CA GLY A 30 8.71 -3.39 2.55
C GLY A 30 7.75 -2.73 3.52
N ILE A 31 6.71 -2.13 2.97
CA ILE A 31 5.61 -1.55 3.75
C ILE A 31 4.30 -2.09 3.16
N VAL A 32 3.44 -2.61 4.02
CA VAL A 32 2.11 -3.09 3.64
C VAL A 32 1.07 -2.27 4.37
N VAL A 33 0.15 -1.67 3.63
CA VAL A 33 -0.94 -0.86 4.18
C VAL A 33 -2.25 -1.45 3.69
N THR A 34 -3.11 -1.85 4.62
CA THR A 34 -4.41 -2.42 4.29
C THR A 34 -5.52 -1.73 5.05
N ASN A 35 -6.63 -1.48 4.37
CA ASN A 35 -7.84 -0.91 4.95
C ASN A 35 -7.60 0.41 5.71
N TYR A 36 -6.67 1.22 5.21
CA TYR A 36 -6.31 2.49 5.81
C TYR A 36 -5.93 3.47 4.71
N LEU A 37 -6.49 4.68 4.77
CA LEU A 37 -6.20 5.73 3.81
C LEU A 37 -6.00 7.05 4.54
N HIS A 38 -4.78 7.54 4.49
CA HIS A 38 -4.42 8.87 4.94
C HIS A 38 -3.42 9.43 3.94
N ARG A 39 -3.92 10.22 3.01
CA ARG A 39 -3.12 10.69 1.87
C ARG A 39 -1.84 11.41 2.24
N PRO A 40 -1.80 12.22 3.33
CA PRO A 40 -0.55 12.86 3.74
C PRO A 40 0.58 11.90 4.11
N HIS A 41 0.28 10.62 4.36
CA HIS A 41 1.32 9.64 4.69
C HIS A 41 2.09 9.11 3.47
N PHE A 42 1.59 9.29 2.25
CA PHE A 42 2.23 8.70 1.08
C PHE A 42 3.71 9.10 0.92
N PRO A 43 4.09 10.38 1.08
CA PRO A 43 5.51 10.73 1.04
C PRO A 43 6.33 10.03 2.12
N TYR A 44 5.75 9.86 3.31
CA TYR A 44 6.42 9.19 4.42
C TYR A 44 6.62 7.70 4.18
N TYR A 45 5.63 7.01 3.60
CA TYR A 45 5.81 5.62 3.20
C TYR A 45 7.00 5.50 2.26
N TRP A 46 7.06 6.38 1.27
CA TRP A 46 8.10 6.34 0.25
C TRP A 46 9.49 6.62 0.83
N ASP A 47 9.61 7.66 1.64
CA ASP A 47 10.87 8.02 2.28
C ASP A 47 11.38 6.93 3.22
N SER A 48 10.48 6.22 3.87
CA SER A 48 10.83 5.16 4.82
C SER A 48 11.23 3.85 4.14
N LEU A 49 11.04 3.73 2.84
CA LEU A 49 11.48 2.56 2.09
C LEU A 49 12.94 2.66 1.69
N MET A 50 13.65 1.55 1.83
CA MET A 50 15.00 1.39 1.28
C MET A 50 14.94 1.43 -0.25
N PRO A 51 16.04 1.81 -0.93
CA PRO A 51 16.12 1.60 -2.38
C PRO A 51 15.84 0.14 -2.74
N GLY A 52 14.99 -0.09 -3.74
CA GLY A 52 14.52 -1.43 -4.07
C GLY A 52 13.39 -1.94 -3.19
N GLY A 53 13.01 -1.20 -2.17
CA GLY A 53 11.92 -1.56 -1.29
C GLY A 53 10.56 -1.49 -1.97
N VAL A 54 9.59 -2.18 -1.40
CA VAL A 54 8.27 -2.39 -2.01
C VAL A 54 7.17 -1.85 -1.09
N LEU A 55 6.26 -1.06 -1.66
CA LEU A 55 5.02 -0.67 -1.01
C LEU A 55 3.88 -1.49 -1.60
N ILE A 56 3.16 -2.17 -0.74
CA ILE A 56 1.93 -2.89 -1.10
C ILE A 56 0.78 -2.21 -0.38
N MET A 57 -0.21 -1.76 -1.11
CA MET A 57 -1.35 -1.08 -0.51
C MET A 57 -2.65 -1.56 -1.11
N GLU A 58 -3.63 -1.81 -0.23
CA GLU A 58 -4.99 -2.13 -0.62
C GLU A 58 -5.95 -1.43 0.31
N THR A 59 -6.91 -0.69 -0.24
CA THR A 59 -8.00 -0.14 0.55
C THR A 59 -9.24 0.08 -0.33
N PHE A 60 -10.31 0.52 0.29
CA PHE A 60 -11.61 0.63 -0.37
C PHE A 60 -11.67 1.80 -1.33
N THR A 61 -12.39 1.62 -2.43
CA THR A 61 -12.74 2.70 -3.36
C THR A 61 -14.11 3.27 -3.03
N GLU A 62 -14.40 4.43 -3.58
CA GLU A 62 -15.71 5.08 -3.40
C GLU A 62 -16.87 4.24 -3.92
N ALA A 63 -16.63 3.33 -4.88
CA ALA A 63 -17.63 2.39 -5.35
C ALA A 63 -18.15 1.49 -4.22
N ASN A 64 -17.35 1.25 -3.20
CA ASN A 64 -17.77 0.45 -2.05
C ASN A 64 -18.91 1.09 -1.26
N MET A 65 -19.00 2.42 -1.28
CA MET A 65 -20.09 3.14 -0.60
C MET A 65 -21.44 2.87 -1.25
N MET A 66 -21.46 2.59 -2.55
CA MET A 66 -22.69 2.30 -3.30
C MET A 66 -23.23 0.91 -2.97
N ILE A 67 -22.33 -0.01 -2.62
CA ILE A 67 -22.71 -1.39 -2.31
C ILE A 67 -23.23 -1.53 -0.88
N TRP A 68 -22.58 -0.85 0.04
CA TRP A 68 -22.83 -1.05 1.47
C TRP A 68 -23.76 -0.04 2.10
N GLU A 69 -24.26 0.94 1.37
CA GLU A 69 -25.28 1.91 1.82
C GLU A 69 -25.01 2.57 3.18
N HIS A 70 -23.79 2.66 3.62
CA HIS A 70 -23.45 3.32 4.85
C HIS A 70 -22.94 4.74 4.60
N PRO A 71 -23.40 5.76 5.39
CA PRO A 71 -22.78 7.07 5.33
C PRO A 71 -21.31 6.93 5.70
N ARG A 72 -20.44 7.33 4.81
CA ARG A 72 -19.00 7.20 5.00
C ARG A 72 -18.32 8.53 4.68
N ASN A 73 -17.25 8.80 5.40
CA ASN A 73 -16.42 9.93 5.07
C ASN A 73 -15.70 9.65 3.76
N PRO A 74 -15.92 10.46 2.69
CA PRO A 74 -15.23 10.25 1.40
C PRO A 74 -13.71 10.25 1.50
N ASP A 75 -13.16 10.89 2.53
CA ASP A 75 -11.71 10.92 2.73
C ASP A 75 -11.12 9.54 3.01
N HIS A 76 -11.94 8.56 3.37
CA HIS A 76 -11.51 7.20 3.63
C HIS A 76 -11.59 6.29 2.41
N TYR A 77 -11.98 6.84 1.26
CA TYR A 77 -12.17 6.06 0.04
C TYR A 77 -11.36 6.61 -1.11
N LEU A 78 -10.76 5.72 -1.87
CA LEU A 78 -10.03 6.07 -3.08
C LEU A 78 -11.00 6.37 -4.21
N THR A 79 -10.69 7.38 -5.00
CA THR A 79 -11.36 7.59 -6.27
C THR A 79 -10.76 6.65 -7.32
N GLU A 80 -11.46 6.47 -8.45
CA GLU A 80 -11.01 5.60 -9.52
C GLU A 80 -9.59 5.98 -9.99
N GLY A 81 -8.69 5.01 -10.02
CA GLY A 81 -7.31 5.20 -10.47
C GLY A 81 -6.42 6.00 -9.54
N GLU A 82 -6.90 6.38 -8.36
CA GLU A 82 -6.17 7.29 -7.48
C GLU A 82 -4.81 6.75 -7.04
N LEU A 83 -4.69 5.46 -6.74
CA LEU A 83 -3.40 4.90 -6.30
C LEU A 83 -2.31 5.07 -7.35
N ILE A 84 -2.66 4.99 -8.63
CA ILE A 84 -1.69 5.26 -9.70
C ILE A 84 -1.28 6.72 -9.68
N ARG A 85 -2.22 7.64 -9.48
CA ARG A 85 -1.92 9.07 -9.43
C ARG A 85 -1.12 9.46 -8.19
N LEU A 86 -1.29 8.74 -7.09
CA LEU A 86 -0.55 8.98 -5.86
C LEU A 86 0.86 8.40 -5.90
N ALA A 87 1.14 7.50 -6.83
CA ALA A 87 2.47 6.91 -6.97
C ALA A 87 3.50 8.00 -7.28
N PRO A 88 4.66 7.99 -6.60
CA PRO A 88 5.74 8.92 -6.92
C PRO A 88 6.18 8.77 -8.38
N ALA A 89 6.67 9.87 -8.97
CA ALA A 89 7.06 9.87 -10.39
C ALA A 89 8.18 8.88 -10.72
N ASP A 90 9.05 8.59 -9.75
CA ASP A 90 10.15 7.65 -9.89
C ASP A 90 9.80 6.21 -9.48
N ALA A 91 8.55 5.96 -9.10
CA ALA A 91 8.12 4.64 -8.70
C ALA A 91 7.94 3.73 -9.91
N ARG A 92 8.36 2.47 -9.76
CA ARG A 92 7.98 1.43 -10.69
C ARG A 92 6.64 0.85 -10.23
N VAL A 93 5.64 0.90 -11.07
CA VAL A 93 4.37 0.23 -10.82
C VAL A 93 4.53 -1.23 -11.23
N VAL A 94 4.59 -2.11 -10.24
CA VAL A 94 4.74 -3.55 -10.48
C VAL A 94 3.40 -4.17 -10.81
N ALA A 95 2.35 -3.79 -10.08
CA ALA A 95 1.01 -4.28 -10.31
C ALA A 95 -0.01 -3.25 -9.83
N TYR A 96 -1.15 -3.22 -10.50
CA TYR A 96 -2.29 -2.43 -10.09
C TYR A 96 -3.56 -3.14 -10.52
N GLU A 97 -4.54 -3.19 -9.64
CA GLU A 97 -5.87 -3.61 -10.00
C GLU A 97 -6.91 -2.91 -9.14
N GLU A 98 -8.08 -2.74 -9.71
CA GLU A 98 -9.20 -2.09 -9.03
C GLU A 98 -10.46 -2.81 -9.43
N GLY A 99 -11.32 -3.12 -8.47
CA GLY A 99 -12.56 -3.79 -8.76
C GLY A 99 -13.21 -4.45 -7.56
N LEU A 100 -14.19 -5.29 -7.87
CA LEU A 100 -14.97 -6.02 -6.89
C LEU A 100 -14.27 -7.33 -6.51
N THR A 101 -14.10 -7.54 -5.22
CA THR A 101 -13.52 -8.79 -4.71
C THR A 101 -14.59 -9.86 -4.54
N PRO A 102 -14.20 -11.14 -4.39
CA PRO A 102 -15.16 -12.20 -4.04
C PRO A 102 -15.89 -11.99 -2.72
N ALA A 103 -15.38 -11.10 -1.86
CA ALA A 103 -16.03 -10.75 -0.60
C ALA A 103 -16.99 -9.57 -0.73
N ASP A 104 -17.37 -9.22 -1.95
CA ASP A 104 -18.29 -8.11 -2.26
C ASP A 104 -17.80 -6.75 -1.73
N THR A 105 -16.50 -6.50 -1.83
CA THR A 105 -15.92 -5.20 -1.53
C THR A 105 -15.25 -4.61 -2.77
N CYS A 106 -15.37 -3.31 -2.96
CA CYS A 106 -14.67 -2.61 -4.04
C CYS A 106 -13.39 -2.02 -3.50
N VAL A 107 -12.27 -2.48 -4.04
CA VAL A 107 -10.93 -2.09 -3.61
C VAL A 107 -10.06 -1.68 -4.78
N ALA A 108 -9.02 -0.93 -4.46
CA ALA A 108 -7.88 -0.76 -5.35
C ALA A 108 -6.65 -1.26 -4.63
N ARG A 109 -5.76 -1.93 -5.34
CA ARG A 109 -4.51 -2.44 -4.79
C ARG A 109 -3.37 -2.13 -5.74
N ILE A 110 -2.22 -1.78 -5.16
CA ILE A 110 -1.05 -1.41 -5.93
C ILE A 110 0.21 -2.00 -5.28
N VAL A 111 1.16 -2.37 -6.14
CA VAL A 111 2.50 -2.76 -5.73
C VAL A 111 3.46 -1.80 -6.42
N LEU A 112 4.20 -1.04 -5.62
CA LEU A 112 5.18 -0.08 -6.10
C LEU A 112 6.56 -0.50 -5.62
N MET A 113 7.56 -0.37 -6.50
CA MET A 113 8.94 -0.57 -6.13
C MET A 113 9.69 0.75 -6.19
N LYS A 114 10.40 1.08 -5.11
CA LYS A 114 11.25 2.25 -5.07
C LYS A 114 12.47 2.02 -5.95
N HIS A 115 12.95 3.09 -6.60
CA HIS A 115 14.08 3.00 -7.51
C HIS A 115 15.20 2.11 -6.97
N ALA A 116 15.68 1.21 -7.81
CA ALA A 116 16.75 0.27 -7.49
C ALA A 116 17.64 0.11 -8.71
N PRO A 117 18.82 -0.46 -8.55
CA PRO A 117 19.69 -0.77 -9.70
C PRO A 117 18.96 -1.57 -10.78
N ALA A 118 19.35 -1.38 -12.02
CA ALA A 118 18.66 -1.97 -13.17
C ALA A 118 18.55 -3.50 -13.11
N GLU A 119 19.47 -4.15 -12.48
CA GLU A 119 19.47 -5.60 -12.30
C GLU A 119 18.23 -6.09 -11.53
N CYS A 120 17.72 -5.28 -10.63
CA CYS A 120 16.54 -5.64 -9.86
C CYS A 120 15.26 -5.65 -10.70
N TYR A 121 15.29 -5.00 -11.85
CA TYR A 121 14.14 -4.95 -12.74
C TYR A 121 14.18 -5.98 -13.86
N ALA A 122 15.30 -6.68 -13.98
CA ALA A 122 15.53 -7.57 -15.10
C ALA A 122 15.01 -9.00 -14.88
N ALA A 123 14.46 -9.28 -13.71
CA ALA A 123 13.90 -10.61 -13.43
C ALA A 123 12.73 -10.90 -14.36
N PRO A 124 12.75 -12.00 -15.10
CA PRO A 124 11.65 -12.33 -15.98
C PRO A 124 10.42 -12.73 -15.16
N LEU A 125 9.26 -12.54 -15.74
CA LEU A 125 8.03 -13.07 -15.16
C LEU A 125 8.04 -14.59 -15.33
N GLU A 126 7.77 -15.28 -14.23
CA GLU A 126 7.72 -16.74 -14.26
C GLU A 126 6.55 -17.23 -15.08
N ALA A 127 6.82 -18.16 -15.99
CA ALA A 127 5.76 -18.78 -16.76
C ALA A 127 4.76 -19.54 -15.88
N GLY A 128 5.21 -19.97 -14.71
CA GLY A 128 4.39 -20.68 -13.74
C GLY A 128 3.33 -19.86 -13.03
N LEU A 129 3.28 -18.54 -13.26
CA LEU A 129 2.22 -17.71 -12.69
C LEU A 129 0.87 -17.91 -13.35
N GLY A 130 0.77 -18.75 -14.35
CA GLY A 130 -0.49 -19.06 -15.01
C GLY A 130 -1.00 -17.96 -15.94
N LEU A 131 -0.14 -17.09 -16.32
CA LEU A 131 -0.47 -15.98 -17.22
C LEU A 131 -0.37 -16.38 -18.67
#